data_562812648abba27abd7fb2ff0f41ff97
#
_entry.id   562812648abba27abd7fb2ff0f41ff97
#
_cell.length_a   1.000
_cell.length_b   1.000
_cell.length_c   1.000
_cell.angle_alpha   90.00
_cell.angle_beta   90.00
_cell.angle_gamma   90.00
#
_symmetry.space_group_name_H-M   'P 1'
#
loop_
_entity.id
_entity.type
_entity.pdbx_description
1 polymer ?
#
loop_
_entity_poly.entity_id
_entity_poly.type
_entity_poly.pdbx_seq_one_letter_code
_entity_poly.pdbx_strand_id
1 'polypeptide(L)'
;TINFKTMGYEPSRVYEGGFHFQKHYFGSKPGELTEKTAEGRITEEFQCAQFLDGLPQVRFWVRNLARKSTSFRLQTSKDWFYPDFLCQLTDGRTLAVEYKGKHLFDGLDAEDKRAVGEIWASRSGGRCLFVMPTDGDFSTIRKMLDA
;
A
#
# COMPACT_ATOMS: atom_id res chain seq x y z
N THR A 1 12.78 7.00 5.31
CA THR A 1 11.65 7.75 5.88
C THR A 1 10.78 8.34 4.79
N ILE A 2 9.48 8.20 4.92
CA ILE A 2 8.52 8.74 3.96
C ILE A 2 8.01 10.08 4.48
N ASN A 3 8.16 11.12 3.65
CA ASN A 3 7.65 12.43 4.01
C ASN A 3 6.40 12.74 3.17
N PHE A 4 5.24 12.54 3.76
CA PHE A 4 3.97 12.74 3.06
C PHE A 4 3.74 14.21 2.67
N LYS A 5 4.25 15.14 3.46
CA LYS A 5 4.05 16.58 3.20
C LYS A 5 4.76 17.08 1.95
N THR A 6 5.87 16.45 1.60
CA THR A 6 6.65 16.85 0.43
C THR A 6 6.48 15.92 -0.75
N MET A 7 5.69 14.86 -0.58
CA MET A 7 5.42 13.89 -1.65
C MET A 7 4.57 14.56 -2.73
N GLY A 8 5.04 14.51 -3.98
CA GLY A 8 4.24 14.91 -5.11
C GLY A 8 3.20 13.83 -5.43
N TYR A 9 2.02 14.24 -5.89
CA TYR A 9 0.96 13.28 -6.19
C TYR A 9 0.25 13.68 -7.47
N GLU A 10 0.66 13.07 -8.59
CA GLU A 10 0.13 13.38 -9.92
C GLU A 10 -0.35 12.11 -10.60
N PRO A 11 -1.51 11.57 -10.18
CA PRO A 11 -2.02 10.34 -10.78
C PRO A 11 -2.47 10.54 -12.23
N SER A 12 -2.32 9.50 -13.03
CA SER A 12 -2.80 9.49 -14.41
C SER A 12 -4.32 9.39 -14.48
N ARG A 13 -4.93 8.78 -13.46
CA ARG A 13 -6.38 8.69 -13.28
C ARG A 13 -6.68 8.66 -11.79
N VAL A 14 -7.91 8.98 -11.42
CA VAL A 14 -8.35 8.92 -10.02
C VAL A 14 -9.60 8.08 -9.89
N TYR A 15 -9.77 7.50 -8.71
CA TYR A 15 -11.01 6.83 -8.36
C TYR A 15 -12.14 7.84 -8.22
N GLU A 16 -13.27 7.57 -8.85
CA GLU A 16 -14.43 8.47 -8.83
C GLU A 16 -15.74 7.74 -8.50
N GLY A 17 -15.65 6.60 -7.85
CA GLY A 17 -16.84 5.83 -7.48
C GLY A 17 -17.57 6.37 -6.25
N GLY A 18 -18.55 5.62 -5.79
CA GLY A 18 -19.45 6.06 -4.71
C GLY A 18 -18.92 5.91 -3.30
N PHE A 19 -17.87 5.13 -3.09
CA PHE A 19 -17.31 4.98 -1.74
C PHE A 19 -16.44 6.20 -1.41
N HIS A 20 -16.66 6.81 -0.24
CA HIS A 20 -15.91 7.98 0.19
C HIS A 20 -14.83 7.60 1.17
N PHE A 21 -13.57 7.61 0.72
CA PHE A 21 -12.42 7.37 1.59
C PHE A 21 -12.23 8.55 2.54
N GLN A 22 -12.05 8.25 3.82
CA GLN A 22 -11.94 9.25 4.87
C GLN A 22 -10.51 9.61 5.22
N LYS A 23 -9.57 8.70 5.00
CA LYS A 23 -8.20 8.86 5.48
C LYS A 23 -7.15 8.92 4.39
N HIS A 24 -7.54 8.94 3.12
CA HIS A 24 -6.56 9.09 2.05
C HIS A 24 -5.97 10.50 2.11
N TYR A 25 -4.65 10.58 2.19
CA TYR A 25 -3.95 11.84 2.46
C TYR A 25 -4.21 12.92 1.40
N PHE A 26 -4.34 12.53 0.13
CA PHE A 26 -4.57 13.45 -0.98
C PHE A 26 -6.04 13.55 -1.37
N GLY A 27 -6.95 13.26 -0.47
CA GLY A 27 -8.38 13.44 -0.70
C GLY A 27 -9.12 12.14 -0.98
N SER A 28 -10.44 12.25 -1.16
CA SER A 28 -11.34 11.11 -1.27
C SER A 28 -11.27 10.38 -2.61
N LYS A 29 -10.44 10.84 -3.55
CA LYS A 29 -10.27 10.23 -4.87
C LYS A 29 -8.84 9.74 -5.06
N PRO A 30 -8.49 8.59 -4.45
CA PRO A 30 -7.13 8.06 -4.58
C PRO A 30 -6.74 7.81 -6.03
N GLY A 31 -5.48 8.09 -6.36
CA GLY A 31 -4.97 7.88 -7.70
C GLY A 31 -4.78 6.41 -8.03
N GLU A 32 -5.11 6.04 -9.24
CA GLU A 32 -4.82 4.74 -9.86
C GLU A 32 -5.38 3.54 -9.09
N LEU A 33 -6.39 3.76 -8.25
CA LEU A 33 -7.06 2.70 -7.52
C LEU A 33 -8.19 2.13 -8.38
N THR A 34 -8.14 0.83 -8.65
CA THR A 34 -9.15 0.15 -9.47
C THR A 34 -10.20 -0.48 -8.60
N GLU A 35 -11.46 -0.05 -8.74
CA GLU A 35 -12.57 -0.56 -7.95
C GLU A 35 -13.05 -1.93 -8.43
N LYS A 36 -13.22 -2.09 -9.74
CA LYS A 36 -13.87 -3.29 -10.28
C LYS A 36 -13.05 -3.93 -11.38
N THR A 37 -13.13 -5.26 -11.45
CA THR A 37 -12.58 -6.03 -12.55
C THR A 37 -13.45 -5.82 -13.81
N ALA A 38 -12.98 -6.34 -14.96
CA ALA A 38 -13.75 -6.32 -16.20
C ALA A 38 -15.11 -7.02 -16.06
N GLU A 39 -15.19 -8.01 -15.14
CA GLU A 39 -16.42 -8.77 -14.87
C GLU A 39 -17.31 -8.09 -13.82
N GLY A 40 -16.95 -6.91 -13.34
CA GLY A 40 -17.75 -6.14 -12.39
C GLY A 40 -17.58 -6.53 -10.93
N ARG A 41 -16.58 -7.36 -10.60
CA ARG A 41 -16.30 -7.73 -9.20
C ARG A 41 -15.39 -6.71 -8.55
N ILE A 42 -15.60 -6.44 -7.27
CA ILE A 42 -14.73 -5.55 -6.50
C ILE A 42 -13.35 -6.16 -6.42
N THR A 43 -12.32 -5.38 -6.73
CA THR A 43 -10.94 -5.86 -6.68
C THR A 43 -10.49 -6.04 -5.23
N GLU A 44 -9.54 -6.95 -5.02
CA GLU A 44 -8.96 -7.13 -3.70
C GLU A 44 -8.11 -5.93 -3.29
N GLU A 45 -7.49 -5.25 -4.26
CA GLU A 45 -6.79 -3.99 -4.04
C GLU A 45 -7.72 -2.94 -3.43
N PHE A 46 -8.91 -2.80 -4.00
CA PHE A 46 -9.90 -1.85 -3.49
C PHE A 46 -10.35 -2.21 -2.07
N GLN A 47 -10.58 -3.50 -1.84
CA GLN A 47 -10.93 -4.00 -0.50
C GLN A 47 -9.82 -3.71 0.51
N CYS A 48 -8.56 -3.85 0.09
CA CYS A 48 -7.41 -3.52 0.93
C CYS A 48 -7.44 -2.04 1.31
N ALA A 49 -7.70 -1.16 0.35
CA ALA A 49 -7.82 0.28 0.61
C ALA A 49 -8.94 0.57 1.62
N GLN A 50 -10.09 -0.07 1.46
CA GLN A 50 -11.20 0.10 2.41
C GLN A 50 -10.83 -0.40 3.80
N PHE A 51 -10.09 -1.50 3.88
CA PHE A 51 -9.63 -2.05 5.16
C PHE A 51 -8.71 -1.06 5.87
N LEU A 52 -7.74 -0.50 5.15
CA LEU A 52 -6.82 0.50 5.72
C LEU A 52 -7.56 1.75 6.17
N ASP A 53 -8.53 2.17 5.37
CA ASP A 53 -9.33 3.37 5.67
C ASP A 53 -10.15 3.20 6.96
N GLY A 54 -10.52 1.98 7.29
CA GLY A 54 -11.30 1.68 8.48
C GLY A 54 -10.49 1.30 9.72
N LEU A 55 -9.17 1.15 9.61
CA LEU A 55 -8.35 0.72 10.76
C LEU A 55 -8.09 1.87 11.72
N PRO A 56 -8.41 1.71 13.02
CA PRO A 56 -8.13 2.77 14.00
C PRO A 56 -6.65 3.12 14.12
N GLN A 57 -5.75 2.16 13.91
CA GLN A 57 -4.31 2.38 14.01
C GLN A 57 -3.75 3.20 12.84
N VAL A 58 -4.49 3.32 11.74
CA VAL A 58 -4.07 4.12 10.58
C VAL A 58 -4.57 5.55 10.76
N ARG A 59 -3.65 6.50 10.79
CA ARG A 59 -3.99 7.92 10.86
C ARG A 59 -4.40 8.44 9.49
N PHE A 60 -3.59 8.16 8.47
CA PHE A 60 -3.91 8.39 7.06
C PHE A 60 -3.11 7.44 6.20
N TRP A 61 -3.50 7.30 4.94
CA TRP A 61 -2.82 6.43 3.99
C TRP A 61 -2.78 7.08 2.61
N VAL A 62 -1.92 6.55 1.74
CA VAL A 62 -1.78 6.98 0.35
C VAL A 62 -1.79 5.76 -0.56
N ARG A 63 -2.56 5.80 -1.63
CA ARG A 63 -2.39 4.85 -2.73
C ARG A 63 -1.16 5.29 -3.51
N ASN A 64 -0.06 4.58 -3.33
CA ASN A 64 1.19 4.94 -3.98
C ASN A 64 1.06 4.79 -5.50
N LEU A 65 1.76 5.64 -6.24
CA LEU A 65 1.69 5.65 -7.70
C LEU A 65 2.93 4.97 -8.26
N ALA A 66 2.72 3.95 -9.11
CA ALA A 66 3.85 3.27 -9.75
C ALA A 66 4.50 4.18 -10.80
N ARG A 67 5.82 4.09 -10.88
CA ARG A 67 6.60 4.73 -11.95
C ARG A 67 6.53 6.25 -12.03
N LYS A 68 6.18 6.91 -10.93
CA LYS A 68 6.26 8.37 -10.84
C LYS A 68 7.52 8.74 -10.08
N SER A 69 8.20 9.80 -10.51
CA SER A 69 9.49 10.20 -9.92
C SER A 69 9.39 10.58 -8.46
N THR A 70 8.22 11.04 -8.01
CA THR A 70 7.99 11.48 -6.63
C THR A 70 7.42 10.38 -5.74
N SER A 71 7.11 9.21 -6.30
CA SER A 71 6.55 8.09 -5.54
C SER A 71 7.60 7.42 -4.66
N PHE A 72 7.14 6.86 -3.55
CA PHE A 72 7.98 6.02 -2.72
C PHE A 72 8.32 4.73 -3.45
N ARG A 73 9.59 4.32 -3.40
CA ARG A 73 10.04 3.10 -4.07
C ARG A 73 11.21 2.48 -3.34
N LEU A 74 11.35 1.18 -3.52
CA LEU A 74 12.48 0.39 -3.01
C LEU A 74 13.17 -0.28 -4.19
N GLN A 75 14.48 -0.41 -4.12
CA GLN A 75 15.23 -1.04 -5.20
C GLN A 75 15.34 -2.54 -4.95
N THR A 76 14.87 -3.32 -5.92
CA THR A 76 15.07 -4.78 -5.93
C THR A 76 16.35 -5.12 -6.69
N SER A 77 16.64 -6.41 -6.83
CA SER A 77 17.81 -6.86 -7.59
C SER A 77 17.72 -6.53 -9.09
N LYS A 78 16.53 -6.27 -9.60
CA LYS A 78 16.30 -6.08 -11.03
C LYS A 78 15.69 -4.74 -11.39
N ASP A 79 14.88 -4.16 -10.51
CA ASP A 79 14.06 -3.00 -10.84
C ASP A 79 13.65 -2.23 -9.59
N TRP A 80 12.76 -1.27 -9.76
CA TRP A 80 12.16 -0.54 -8.66
C TRP A 80 10.85 -1.20 -8.24
N PHE A 81 10.60 -1.22 -6.93
CA PHE A 81 9.38 -1.75 -6.34
C PHE A 81 8.60 -0.60 -5.71
N TYR A 82 7.35 -0.43 -6.14
CA TYR A 82 6.45 0.61 -5.64
C TYR A 82 5.35 -0.07 -4.79
N PRO A 83 5.49 -0.11 -3.45
CA PRO A 83 4.40 -0.67 -2.63
C PRO A 83 3.07 0.00 -2.93
N ASP A 84 1.99 -0.76 -2.89
CA ASP A 84 0.67 -0.26 -3.26
C ASP A 84 0.18 0.86 -2.34
N PHE A 85 0.39 0.70 -1.03
CA PHE A 85 -0.13 1.63 -0.04
C PHE A 85 0.94 2.01 0.96
N LEU A 86 0.88 3.26 1.39
CA LEU A 86 1.73 3.78 2.47
C LEU A 86 0.81 4.33 3.55
N CYS A 87 1.06 3.94 4.80
CA CYS A 87 0.23 4.36 5.92
C CYS A 87 1.05 5.07 6.98
N GLN A 88 0.54 6.18 7.48
CA GLN A 88 1.04 6.79 8.69
C GLN A 88 0.20 6.26 9.84
N LEU A 89 0.85 5.64 10.81
CA LEU A 89 0.15 5.08 11.96
C LEU A 89 -0.01 6.11 13.07
N THR A 90 -1.00 5.89 13.92
CA THR A 90 -1.28 6.81 15.03
C THR A 90 -0.14 6.89 16.05
N ASP A 91 0.68 5.86 16.14
CA ASP A 91 1.85 5.83 17.04
C ASP A 91 3.12 6.40 16.40
N GLY A 92 3.03 6.94 15.19
CA GLY A 92 4.16 7.55 14.48
C GLY A 92 4.92 6.62 13.55
N ARG A 93 4.64 5.30 13.59
CA ARG A 93 5.30 4.36 12.67
C ARG A 93 4.69 4.51 11.27
N THR A 94 5.45 4.03 10.28
CA THR A 94 5.02 4.00 8.88
C THR A 94 4.84 2.55 8.45
N LEU A 95 3.74 2.26 7.76
CA LEU A 95 3.46 0.92 7.23
C LEU A 95 3.42 0.98 5.71
N ALA A 96 4.20 0.13 5.05
CA ALA A 96 4.08 -0.08 3.60
C ALA A 96 3.35 -1.39 3.36
N VAL A 97 2.36 -1.36 2.48
CA VAL A 97 1.53 -2.51 2.16
C VAL A 97 1.62 -2.81 0.67
N GLU A 98 1.98 -4.03 0.35
CA GLU A 98 1.93 -4.53 -1.02
C GLU A 98 0.90 -5.65 -1.08
N TYR A 99 -0.21 -5.41 -1.76
CA TYR A 99 -1.22 -6.46 -1.90
C TYR A 99 -0.77 -7.46 -2.96
N LYS A 100 -0.73 -8.74 -2.61
CA LYS A 100 -0.35 -9.79 -3.54
C LYS A 100 -1.58 -10.54 -4.02
N GLY A 101 -1.91 -10.40 -5.31
CA GLY A 101 -2.97 -11.18 -5.92
C GLY A 101 -2.57 -12.63 -6.12
N LYS A 102 -3.54 -13.48 -6.48
CA LYS A 102 -3.34 -14.91 -6.74
C LYS A 102 -2.77 -15.16 -8.13
N HIS A 103 -1.55 -14.69 -8.40
CA HIS A 103 -0.90 -14.99 -9.68
C HIS A 103 0.17 -16.05 -9.47
N LEU A 104 -0.03 -17.18 -10.13
CA LEU A 104 0.89 -18.33 -10.03
C LEU A 104 2.28 -18.02 -10.58
N PHE A 105 2.40 -16.98 -11.41
CA PHE A 105 3.65 -16.64 -12.07
C PHE A 105 4.51 -15.63 -11.34
N ASP A 106 4.04 -15.08 -10.22
CA ASP A 106 4.72 -13.99 -9.52
C ASP A 106 5.61 -14.45 -8.36
N GLY A 107 5.86 -15.76 -8.23
CA GLY A 107 6.57 -16.31 -7.09
C GLY A 107 7.92 -15.65 -6.80
N LEU A 108 8.78 -15.57 -7.82
CA LEU A 108 10.12 -14.99 -7.66
C LEU A 108 10.05 -13.48 -7.45
N ASP A 109 9.17 -12.79 -8.18
CA ASP A 109 9.00 -11.36 -8.02
C ASP A 109 8.44 -11.02 -6.65
N ALA A 110 7.46 -11.80 -6.19
CA ALA A 110 6.87 -11.60 -4.86
C ALA A 110 7.90 -11.84 -3.74
N GLU A 111 8.76 -12.86 -3.89
CA GLU A 111 9.82 -13.13 -2.92
C GLU A 111 10.83 -11.99 -2.87
N ASP A 112 11.22 -11.45 -4.03
CA ASP A 112 12.15 -10.34 -4.13
C ASP A 112 11.57 -9.08 -3.45
N LYS A 113 10.31 -8.78 -3.71
CA LYS A 113 9.62 -7.66 -3.07
C LYS A 113 9.53 -7.84 -1.56
N ARG A 114 9.21 -9.06 -1.11
CA ARG A 114 9.12 -9.34 0.33
C ARG A 114 10.47 -9.16 1.01
N ALA A 115 11.53 -9.69 0.40
CA ALA A 115 12.87 -9.57 0.96
C ALA A 115 13.28 -8.12 1.10
N VAL A 116 13.09 -7.32 0.05
CA VAL A 116 13.44 -5.90 0.05
C VAL A 116 12.62 -5.14 1.07
N GLY A 117 11.31 -5.39 1.13
CA GLY A 117 10.43 -4.72 2.10
C GLY A 117 10.79 -5.05 3.54
N GLU A 118 11.09 -6.31 3.82
CA GLU A 118 11.48 -6.74 5.17
C GLU A 118 12.82 -6.14 5.59
N ILE A 119 13.78 -6.06 4.66
CA ILE A 119 15.07 -5.40 4.94
C ILE A 119 14.86 -3.93 5.26
N TRP A 120 14.07 -3.24 4.46
CA TRP A 120 13.74 -1.84 4.71
C TRP A 120 13.15 -1.64 6.09
N ALA A 121 12.17 -2.47 6.45
CA ALA A 121 11.53 -2.40 7.76
C ALA A 121 12.51 -2.71 8.88
N SER A 122 13.33 -3.75 8.73
CA SER A 122 14.26 -4.19 9.78
C SER A 122 15.34 -3.15 10.06
N ARG A 123 15.73 -2.38 9.05
CA ARG A 123 16.76 -1.33 9.19
C ARG A 123 16.23 -0.02 9.74
N SER A 124 14.94 0.07 9.97
CA SER A 124 14.32 1.31 10.44
C SER A 124 14.38 1.50 11.95
N GLY A 125 14.84 0.51 12.70
CA GLY A 125 14.83 0.57 14.16
C GLY A 125 13.41 0.53 14.74
N GLY A 126 12.50 -0.19 14.08
CA GLY A 126 11.12 -0.32 14.53
C GLY A 126 10.18 0.79 14.06
N ARG A 127 10.68 1.75 13.30
CA ARG A 127 9.84 2.87 12.84
C ARG A 127 9.03 2.56 11.60
N CYS A 128 9.44 1.56 10.85
CA CYS A 128 8.77 1.17 9.60
C CYS A 128 8.38 -0.30 9.64
N LEU A 129 7.22 -0.60 9.09
CA LEU A 129 6.69 -1.96 8.98
C LEU A 129 6.37 -2.24 7.51
N PHE A 130 6.48 -3.50 7.12
CA PHE A 130 6.15 -3.94 5.78
C PHE A 130 5.28 -5.19 5.85
N VAL A 131 4.23 -5.25 5.04
CA VAL A 131 3.34 -6.41 4.98
C VAL A 131 2.87 -6.67 3.55
N MET A 132 2.73 -7.94 3.20
CA MET A 132 2.19 -8.38 1.91
C MET A 132 0.98 -9.28 2.14
N PRO A 133 -0.21 -8.71 2.35
CA PRO A 133 -1.41 -9.52 2.48
C PRO A 133 -1.76 -10.19 1.14
N THR A 134 -2.39 -11.35 1.21
CA THR A 134 -2.75 -12.15 0.03
C THR A 134 -4.10 -12.82 0.27
N ASP A 135 -4.72 -13.27 -0.81
CA ASP A 135 -5.97 -14.03 -0.78
C ASP A 135 -7.13 -13.32 -0.07
N GLY A 136 -7.17 -11.98 -0.13
CA GLY A 136 -8.20 -11.22 0.55
C GLY A 136 -8.11 -11.26 2.07
N ASP A 137 -7.03 -11.83 2.61
CA ASP A 137 -6.84 -11.92 4.06
C ASP A 137 -6.04 -10.73 4.56
N PHE A 138 -6.74 -9.75 5.09
CA PHE A 138 -6.12 -8.54 5.64
C PHE A 138 -5.81 -8.66 7.13
N SER A 139 -6.08 -9.81 7.72
CA SER A 139 -5.80 -10.03 9.15
C SER A 139 -4.31 -9.96 9.47
N THR A 140 -3.45 -10.24 8.48
CA THR A 140 -2.00 -10.11 8.65
C THR A 140 -1.59 -8.67 8.96
N ILE A 141 -2.29 -7.70 8.38
CA ILE A 141 -2.06 -6.28 8.66
C ILE A 141 -2.37 -6.01 10.14
N ARG A 142 -3.57 -6.43 10.58
CA ARG A 142 -4.00 -6.22 11.97
C ARG A 142 -3.07 -6.89 12.96
N LYS A 143 -2.66 -8.13 12.68
CA LYS A 143 -1.73 -8.87 13.54
C LYS A 143 -0.39 -8.15 13.68
N MET A 144 0.12 -7.60 12.58
CA MET A 144 1.38 -6.85 12.62
C MET A 144 1.26 -5.58 13.46
N LEU A 145 0.15 -4.85 13.33
CA LEU A 145 -0.06 -3.62 14.07
C LEU A 145 -0.29 -3.85 15.56
N ASP A 146 -0.85 -5.00 15.93
CA ASP A 146 -1.16 -5.34 17.31
C ASP A 146 0.02 -6.05 18.03
N ALA A 147 1.08 -6.33 17.31
CA ALA A 147 2.25 -7.01 17.89
C ALA A 147 3.10 -6.07 18.73
#